data_0da73de3dfdac94939246325553356f0
#
_entry.id   0da73de3dfdac94939246325553356f0
#
_cell.length_a   1.000
_cell.length_b   1.000
_cell.length_c   1.000
_cell.angle_alpha   90.00
_cell.angle_beta   90.00
_cell.angle_gamma   90.00
#
_symmetry.space_group_name_H-M   'P 1'
#
loop_
_entity.id
_entity.type
_entity.pdbx_description
1 polymer ?
#
loop_
_entity_poly.entity_id
_entity_poly.type
_entity_poly.pdbx_seq_one_letter_code
_entity_poly.pdbx_strand_id
1 'polypeptide(L)'
;MFTGIIQGKGKIMAARPMGGGTSFSITADFNLDDPAEGESIAINGVCLTAREINGRNFWADVSPETLTRTSLGVLPVGGIVNLERALRLSDRLGGHLVSGHVD
;
A
#
# COMPACT_ATOMS: atom_id res chain seq x y z
N MET A 1 4.16 8.01 7.62
CA MET A 1 3.73 9.28 6.99
C MET A 1 3.72 9.15 5.48
N PHE A 2 2.69 9.68 4.87
CA PHE A 2 2.58 9.69 3.42
C PHE A 2 2.76 11.10 2.89
N THR A 3 3.40 11.21 1.72
CA THR A 3 3.67 12.50 1.08
C THR A 3 2.63 12.86 0.03
N GLY A 4 1.82 11.88 -0.37
CA GLY A 4 0.92 12.04 -1.50
C GLY A 4 1.60 11.81 -2.84
N ILE A 5 2.87 11.45 -2.82
CA ILE A 5 3.63 11.18 -4.04
C ILE A 5 3.57 9.70 -4.35
N ILE A 6 3.02 9.37 -5.49
CA ILE A 6 2.88 7.97 -5.90
C ILE A 6 4.24 7.43 -6.29
N GLN A 7 4.66 6.33 -5.66
CA GLN A 7 5.95 5.69 -5.92
C GLN A 7 5.90 4.72 -7.09
N GLY A 8 4.73 4.19 -7.38
CA GLY A 8 4.56 3.24 -8.45
C GLY A 8 3.14 2.74 -8.52
N LYS A 9 2.94 1.68 -9.26
CA LYS A 9 1.62 1.10 -9.44
C LYS A 9 1.62 -0.35 -9.01
N GLY A 10 0.43 -0.87 -8.74
CA GLY A 10 0.23 -2.26 -8.41
C GLY A 10 -0.92 -2.82 -9.22
N LYS A 11 -0.92 -4.14 -9.32
CA LYS A 11 -2.00 -4.86 -10.00
C LYS A 11 -2.67 -5.77 -8.98
N ILE A 12 -3.99 -5.75 -8.97
CA ILE A 12 -4.76 -6.63 -8.11
C ILE A 12 -4.73 -8.03 -8.70
N MET A 13 -4.09 -8.96 -7.98
CA MET A 13 -3.93 -10.33 -8.44
C MET A 13 -5.05 -11.23 -7.94
N ALA A 14 -5.62 -10.92 -6.79
CA ALA A 14 -6.70 -11.70 -6.21
C ALA A 14 -7.50 -10.84 -5.26
N ALA A 15 -8.75 -11.19 -5.07
CA ALA A 15 -9.65 -10.54 -4.12
C ALA A 15 -10.46 -11.64 -3.44
N ARG A 16 -10.35 -11.72 -2.11
CA ARG A 16 -11.04 -12.76 -1.33
C ARG A 16 -11.96 -12.13 -0.32
N PRO A 17 -13.21 -12.59 -0.23
CA PRO A 17 -14.11 -12.11 0.81
C PRO A 17 -13.53 -12.45 2.19
N MET A 18 -13.67 -11.52 3.14
CA MET A 18 -13.19 -11.74 4.49
C MET A 18 -14.01 -10.90 5.46
N GLY A 19 -14.89 -11.55 6.22
CA GLY A 19 -15.67 -10.88 7.26
C GLY A 19 -16.50 -9.69 6.76
N GLY A 20 -17.05 -9.78 5.56
CA GLY A 20 -17.81 -8.68 4.96
C GLY A 20 -16.93 -7.69 4.20
N GLY A 21 -15.64 -7.72 4.44
CA GLY A 21 -14.68 -6.93 3.68
C GLY A 21 -14.01 -7.78 2.62
N THR A 22 -12.87 -7.31 2.14
CA THR A 22 -12.12 -8.00 1.08
C THR A 22 -10.64 -7.97 1.39
N SER A 23 -9.97 -9.09 1.17
CA SER A 23 -8.53 -9.19 1.25
C SER A 23 -7.99 -9.17 -0.18
N PHE A 24 -7.17 -8.18 -0.51
CA PHE A 24 -6.58 -8.05 -1.84
C PHE A 24 -5.14 -8.53 -1.86
N SER A 25 -4.77 -9.28 -2.88
CA SER A 25 -3.38 -9.59 -3.18
C SER A 25 -2.95 -8.62 -4.28
N ILE A 26 -1.88 -7.88 -4.04
CA ILE A 26 -1.42 -6.83 -4.94
C ILE A 26 0.06 -7.05 -5.25
N THR A 27 0.41 -6.97 -6.52
CA THR A 27 1.81 -7.03 -6.94
C THR A 27 2.22 -5.65 -7.44
N ALA A 28 3.24 -5.07 -6.78
CA ALA A 28 3.76 -3.76 -7.15
C ALA A 28 4.64 -3.87 -8.40
N ASP A 29 4.78 -2.77 -9.13
CA ASP A 29 5.68 -2.69 -10.27
C ASP A 29 7.09 -2.27 -9.86
N PHE A 30 7.36 -2.23 -8.57
CA PHE A 30 8.67 -1.89 -8.02
C PHE A 30 8.95 -2.81 -6.83
N ASN A 31 10.22 -2.89 -6.42
CA ASN A 31 10.60 -3.73 -5.29
C ASN A 31 10.17 -3.09 -3.98
N LEU A 32 9.61 -3.91 -3.09
CA LEU A 32 9.28 -3.48 -1.73
C LEU A 32 10.54 -3.74 -0.88
N ASP A 33 11.49 -2.83 -0.97
CA ASP A 33 12.77 -2.98 -0.29
C ASP A 33 12.60 -2.92 1.22
N ASP A 34 13.33 -3.79 1.92
CA ASP A 34 13.35 -3.84 3.38
C ASP A 34 11.93 -3.80 3.96
N PRO A 35 11.08 -4.76 3.56
CA PRO A 35 9.69 -4.73 3.99
C PRO A 35 9.55 -5.05 5.47
N ALA A 36 8.59 -4.39 6.12
CA ALA A 36 8.23 -4.69 7.49
C ALA A 36 6.81 -5.21 7.50
N GLU A 37 6.60 -6.38 8.10
CA GLU A 37 5.25 -6.94 8.23
C GLU A 37 4.38 -5.94 8.99
N GLY A 38 3.22 -5.63 8.42
CA GLY A 38 2.32 -4.66 9.03
C GLY A 38 2.61 -3.21 8.63
N GLU A 39 3.53 -2.98 7.69
CA GLU A 39 3.77 -1.60 7.25
C GLU A 39 2.54 -1.03 6.55
N SER A 40 2.40 0.28 6.60
CA SER A 40 1.29 0.97 5.96
C SER A 40 1.63 1.29 4.51
N ILE A 41 0.70 1.00 3.61
CA ILE A 41 0.84 1.32 2.19
C ILE A 41 -0.45 2.01 1.77
N ALA A 42 -0.34 3.14 1.09
CA ALA A 42 -1.50 3.83 0.55
C ALA A 42 -1.80 3.26 -0.84
N ILE A 43 -3.01 2.78 -1.01
CA ILE A 43 -3.50 2.19 -2.26
C ILE A 43 -4.59 3.11 -2.78
N ASN A 44 -4.33 3.78 -3.90
CA ASN A 44 -5.22 4.83 -4.42
C ASN A 44 -5.55 5.85 -3.33
N GLY A 45 -4.55 6.18 -2.49
CA GLY A 45 -4.72 7.15 -1.42
C GLY A 45 -5.36 6.60 -0.15
N VAL A 46 -5.74 5.35 -0.12
CA VAL A 46 -6.33 4.72 1.06
C VAL A 46 -5.24 3.99 1.84
N CYS A 47 -5.01 4.38 3.08
CA CYS A 47 -3.97 3.78 3.92
C CYS A 47 -4.42 2.41 4.41
N LEU A 48 -3.68 1.38 4.04
CA LEU A 48 -3.97 0.00 4.45
C LEU A 48 -2.72 -0.63 5.05
N THR A 49 -2.94 -1.66 5.86
CA THR A 49 -1.85 -2.41 6.45
C THR A 49 -1.50 -3.58 5.54
N ALA A 50 -0.22 -3.65 5.15
CA ALA A 50 0.27 -4.72 4.29
C ALA A 50 0.75 -5.89 5.15
N ARG A 51 0.42 -7.09 4.72
CA ARG A 51 0.85 -8.33 5.37
C ARG A 51 1.34 -9.33 4.34
N GLU A 52 2.07 -10.32 4.80
CA GLU A 52 2.61 -11.38 3.94
C GLU A 52 3.38 -10.79 2.76
N ILE A 53 4.21 -9.81 3.06
CA ILE A 53 4.99 -9.14 2.02
C ILE A 53 6.09 -10.08 1.53
N ASN A 54 6.09 -10.34 0.25
CA ASN A 54 7.03 -11.26 -0.36
C ASN A 54 7.44 -10.72 -1.73
N GLY A 55 8.66 -10.17 -1.82
CA GLY A 55 9.16 -9.57 -3.04
C GLY A 55 8.37 -8.32 -3.38
N ARG A 56 7.56 -8.40 -4.43
CA ARG A 56 6.71 -7.27 -4.86
C ARG A 56 5.24 -7.52 -4.55
N ASN A 57 4.92 -8.65 -3.92
CA ASN A 57 3.54 -8.99 -3.61
C ASN A 57 3.24 -8.78 -2.13
N PHE A 58 2.04 -8.33 -1.83
CA PHE A 58 1.55 -8.23 -0.48
C PHE A 58 0.04 -8.39 -0.46
N TRP A 59 -0.49 -8.66 0.74
CA TRP A 59 -1.93 -8.72 0.98
C TRP A 59 -2.33 -7.53 1.83
N ALA A 60 -3.51 -6.99 1.56
CA ALA A 60 -4.08 -5.90 2.35
C ALA A 60 -5.56 -6.17 2.56
N ASP A 61 -6.00 -6.02 3.82
CA ASP A 61 -7.39 -6.27 4.18
C ASP A 61 -8.15 -4.96 4.20
N VAL A 62 -9.31 -4.95 3.57
CA VAL A 62 -10.14 -3.75 3.47
C VAL A 62 -11.47 -4.02 4.15
N SER A 63 -11.80 -3.17 5.14
CA SER A 63 -13.05 -3.31 5.87
C SER A 63 -14.26 -3.01 4.99
N PRO A 64 -15.46 -3.51 5.37
CA PRO A 64 -16.66 -3.20 4.61
C PRO A 64 -16.91 -1.69 4.49
N GLU A 65 -16.61 -0.92 5.54
CA GLU A 65 -16.79 0.52 5.50
C GLU A 65 -15.88 1.17 4.47
N THR A 66 -14.62 0.77 4.45
CA THR A 66 -13.65 1.32 3.50
C THR A 66 -14.03 0.96 2.08
N LEU A 67 -14.53 -0.25 1.84
CA LEU A 67 -15.01 -0.64 0.51
C LEU A 67 -16.16 0.24 0.05
N THR A 68 -17.05 0.60 0.96
CA THR A 68 -18.20 1.42 0.65
C THR A 68 -17.81 2.87 0.36
N ARG A 69 -16.82 3.38 1.09
CA ARG A 69 -16.46 4.80 1.06
C ARG A 69 -15.35 5.17 0.10
N THR A 70 -14.72 4.19 -0.52
CA THR A 70 -13.56 4.45 -1.38
C THR A 70 -13.71 3.76 -2.72
N SER A 71 -12.82 4.09 -3.65
CA SER A 71 -12.79 3.46 -4.96
C SER A 71 -12.41 1.98 -4.89
N LEU A 72 -11.88 1.52 -3.74
CA LEU A 72 -11.45 0.13 -3.61
C LEU A 72 -12.61 -0.85 -3.72
N GLY A 73 -13.83 -0.41 -3.41
CA GLY A 73 -15.01 -1.27 -3.47
C GLY A 73 -15.39 -1.70 -4.87
N VAL A 74 -14.91 -1.00 -5.90
CA VAL A 74 -15.26 -1.29 -7.30
C VAL A 74 -14.07 -1.80 -8.12
N LEU A 75 -12.95 -2.10 -7.46
CA LEU A 75 -11.77 -2.56 -8.17
C LEU A 75 -11.87 -4.04 -8.51
N PRO A 76 -11.73 -4.40 -9.79
CA PRO A 76 -11.74 -5.81 -10.19
C PRO A 76 -10.34 -6.43 -10.07
N VAL A 77 -10.29 -7.74 -10.05
CA VAL A 77 -9.03 -8.46 -10.24
C VAL A 77 -8.47 -8.05 -11.59
N GLY A 78 -7.16 -7.78 -11.63
CA GLY A 78 -6.51 -7.25 -12.82
C GLY A 78 -6.48 -5.72 -12.85
N GLY A 79 -7.21 -5.07 -11.94
CA GLY A 79 -7.22 -3.62 -11.88
C GLY A 79 -5.89 -3.06 -11.42
N ILE A 80 -5.59 -1.84 -11.86
CA ILE A 80 -4.34 -1.17 -11.54
C ILE A 80 -4.60 -0.10 -10.48
N VAL A 81 -3.73 -0.04 -9.49
CA VAL A 81 -3.83 0.92 -8.39
C VAL A 81 -2.53 1.71 -8.27
N ASN A 82 -2.62 2.89 -7.70
CA ASN A 82 -1.46 3.70 -7.35
C ASN A 82 -1.00 3.30 -5.96
N LEU A 83 0.32 3.20 -5.78
CA LEU A 83 0.90 2.77 -4.51
C LEU A 83 1.87 3.81 -3.98
N GLU A 84 1.81 4.01 -2.67
CA GLU A 84 2.78 4.82 -1.94
C GLU A 84 3.05 4.12 -0.61
N ARG A 85 4.33 3.86 -0.31
CA ARG A 85 4.71 3.34 1.00
C ARG A 85 4.86 4.51 1.98
N ALA A 86 4.61 4.24 3.25
CA ALA A 86 4.83 5.25 4.28
C ALA A 86 6.32 5.56 4.37
N LEU A 87 6.65 6.83 4.60
CA LEU A 87 8.04 7.22 4.82
C LEU A 87 8.53 6.63 6.14
N ARG A 88 9.76 6.16 6.11
CA ARG A 88 10.46 5.68 7.29
C ARG A 88 11.62 6.62 7.59
N LEU A 89 12.06 6.61 8.82
CA LEU A 89 13.17 7.47 9.22
C LEU A 89 14.41 7.22 8.36
N SER A 90 14.69 5.95 8.07
CA SER A 90 15.84 5.57 7.24
C SER A 90 15.70 6.13 5.81
N ASP A 91 14.51 6.16 5.27
CA ASP A 91 14.27 6.70 3.94
C ASP A 91 14.60 8.18 3.89
N ARG A 92 14.17 8.92 4.90
CA ARG A 92 14.43 10.35 4.95
C ARG A 92 15.93 10.66 5.08
N LEU A 93 16.61 9.87 5.87
CA LEU A 93 18.05 10.04 6.04
C LEU A 93 18.78 9.75 4.74
N GLY A 94 18.32 8.76 4.02
CA GLY A 94 18.92 8.45 2.73
C GLY A 94 18.59 9.50 1.68
N GLY A 95 17.48 10.17 1.84
CA GLY A 95 17.02 11.15 0.87
C GLY A 95 17.52 12.54 1.13
N HIS A 96 18.03 12.81 2.15
CA HIS A 96 18.51 14.10 2.54
C HIS A 96 17.64 14.70 3.58
N LEU A 97 17.50 14.59 3.69
CA LEU A 97 17.03 15.16 4.49
C LEU A 97 16.95 15.63 5.22
N VAL A 98 17.17 15.36 5.31
CA VAL A 98 16.85 15.71 6.04
C VAL A 98 16.92 16.85 6.44
N SER A 99 16.99 17.23 6.11
CA SER A 99 17.05 18.17 6.28
C SER A 99 16.35 18.81 7.10
N GLY A 100 16.29 18.99 7.39
CA GLY A 100 15.72 19.38 7.95
C GLY A 100 14.76 19.28 8.53
N HIS A 101 14.55 18.87 8.62
CA HIS A 101 13.85 18.77 9.13
C HIS A 101 13.74 18.19 10.09
N VAL A 102 13.95 17.87 10.39
CA VAL A 102 13.81 17.30 11.05
C VAL A 102 13.79 17.59 11.97
N ASP A 103 13.82 17.81 12.08
CA ASP A 103 13.90 18.03 12.60
C ASP A 103 13.79 18.12 13.02
#